data_b9e1110352bbe176c7cd458879384ef4
#
_entry.id   b9e1110352bbe176c7cd458879384ef4
#
_cell.length_a   1.000
_cell.length_b   1.000
_cell.length_c   1.000
_cell.angle_alpha   90.00
_cell.angle_beta   90.00
_cell.angle_gamma   90.00
#
_symmetry.space_group_name_H-M   'P 1'
#
loop_
_entity.id
_entity.type
_entity.pdbx_description
1 polymer ?
#
loop_
_entity_poly.entity_id
_entity_poly.type
_entity_poly.pdbx_seq_one_letter_code
_entity_poly.pdbx_strand_id
1 'polypeptide(L)'
;NTGPVIVIDGAGRVTLDGGGVRRILYMNTCDPELVWTTDHCDDQDHPRLTLQNLTFAHGNATGTAPDGGGAVFARGGRLKVVNSRFENNICDPLGPDVGGAALRAFDQSGDLPLYIVGSTFGGAPGRGNSCSNGGALSASGVSYTVLNSDLSYNDAAGNGANPPQPGTPGGGSGGANYNHGNTFHLTVCG
;
A
#
# COMPACT_ATOMS: atom_id res chain seq x y z
N ASN A 1 6.97 1.49 24.32
CA ASN A 1 7.05 1.73 22.88
C ASN A 1 7.08 3.22 22.62
N THR A 2 8.27 3.77 22.43
CA THR A 2 8.50 5.19 22.19
C THR A 2 9.15 5.37 20.83
N GLY A 3 8.66 6.33 20.05
CA GLY A 3 9.20 6.60 18.74
C GLY A 3 8.69 7.92 18.17
N PRO A 4 9.20 8.36 17.04
CA PRO A 4 8.84 9.64 16.47
C PRO A 4 7.39 9.69 15.98
N VAL A 5 6.80 10.85 16.09
CA VAL A 5 5.60 11.25 15.33
C VAL A 5 6.08 12.12 14.18
N ILE A 6 5.85 11.67 12.97
CA ILE A 6 6.37 12.28 11.76
C ILE A 6 5.19 12.71 10.88
N VAL A 7 5.21 13.96 10.44
CA VAL A 7 4.29 14.46 9.43
C VAL A 7 5.10 14.93 8.23
N ILE A 8 4.82 14.35 7.05
CA ILE A 8 5.37 14.83 5.79
C ILE A 8 4.21 15.52 5.05
N ASP A 9 4.29 16.85 4.98
CA ASP A 9 3.26 17.68 4.36
C ASP A 9 3.80 18.35 3.10
N GLY A 10 3.19 18.01 1.96
CA GLY A 10 3.54 18.59 0.66
C GLY A 10 2.85 19.93 0.36
N ALA A 11 1.98 20.39 1.23
CA ALA A 11 1.16 21.60 1.03
C ALA A 11 0.41 21.62 -0.32
N GLY A 12 0.11 20.45 -0.88
CA GLY A 12 -0.53 20.30 -2.20
C GLY A 12 0.35 20.65 -3.39
N ARG A 13 1.66 20.83 -3.20
CA ARG A 13 2.60 21.28 -4.26
C ARG A 13 3.79 20.35 -4.47
N VAL A 14 4.00 19.39 -3.60
CA VAL A 14 5.14 18.49 -3.67
C VAL A 14 4.73 17.19 -4.33
N THR A 15 5.48 16.82 -5.37
CA THR A 15 5.47 15.49 -5.96
C THR A 15 6.75 14.75 -5.57
N LEU A 16 6.58 13.57 -4.99
CA LEU A 16 7.64 12.61 -4.77
C LEU A 16 7.61 11.62 -5.93
N ASP A 17 8.65 11.67 -6.76
CA ASP A 17 8.71 10.91 -8.01
C ASP A 17 9.76 9.80 -7.91
N GLY A 18 9.34 8.55 -8.12
CA GLY A 18 10.22 7.38 -8.14
C GLY A 18 10.98 7.20 -9.45
N GLY A 19 10.67 8.01 -10.46
CA GLY A 19 11.29 7.97 -11.78
C GLY A 19 11.07 6.65 -12.53
N GLY A 20 10.08 5.84 -12.12
CA GLY A 20 9.85 4.51 -12.68
C GLY A 20 10.88 3.45 -12.29
N VAL A 21 11.83 3.77 -11.40
CA VAL A 21 12.98 2.89 -11.12
C VAL A 21 13.15 2.51 -9.66
N ARG A 22 12.44 3.17 -8.75
CA ARG A 22 12.58 2.89 -7.29
C ARG A 22 11.29 3.11 -6.53
N ARG A 23 11.15 2.38 -5.43
CA ARG A 23 10.18 2.69 -4.38
C ARG A 23 10.46 4.09 -3.83
N ILE A 24 9.38 4.85 -3.53
CA ILE A 24 9.52 6.22 -3.07
C ILE A 24 9.74 6.27 -1.55
N LEU A 25 8.91 5.56 -0.79
CA LEU A 25 8.98 5.57 0.68
C LEU A 25 8.94 4.15 1.23
N TYR A 26 9.82 3.90 2.20
CA TYR A 26 9.91 2.64 2.88
C TYR A 26 9.93 2.86 4.40
N MET A 27 8.93 2.33 5.08
CA MET A 27 8.87 2.28 6.53
C MET A 27 8.79 0.82 6.95
N ASN A 28 9.79 0.34 7.67
CA ASN A 28 9.79 -0.97 8.28
C ASN A 28 10.34 -0.84 9.70
N THR A 29 9.48 -1.07 10.67
CA THR A 29 9.82 -1.00 12.09
C THR A 29 10.00 -2.38 12.70
N CYS A 30 9.73 -3.43 11.94
CA CYS A 30 9.95 -4.80 12.34
C CYS A 30 11.41 -5.18 12.14
N ASP A 31 11.92 -6.03 13.00
CA ASP A 31 13.25 -6.59 12.83
C ASP A 31 13.30 -7.40 11.53
N PRO A 32 14.17 -7.03 10.57
CA PRO A 32 14.26 -7.74 9.30
C PRO A 32 14.75 -9.19 9.43
N GLU A 33 15.44 -9.50 10.52
CA GLU A 33 15.89 -10.87 10.83
C GLU A 33 14.73 -11.76 11.33
N LEU A 34 13.68 -11.14 11.86
CA LEU A 34 12.47 -11.80 12.29
C LEU A 34 11.44 -11.78 11.18
N VAL A 35 11.65 -12.59 10.17
CA VAL A 35 10.77 -12.70 9.02
C VAL A 35 9.37 -13.12 9.47
N TRP A 36 8.37 -12.25 9.25
CA TRP A 36 6.94 -12.56 9.47
C TRP A 36 6.50 -12.84 10.90
N THR A 37 7.20 -12.32 11.90
CA THR A 37 6.68 -12.34 13.26
C THR A 37 5.71 -11.17 13.46
N THR A 38 4.43 -11.47 13.45
CA THR A 38 3.36 -10.48 13.63
C THR A 38 3.45 -9.83 15.01
N ASP A 39 3.63 -10.61 16.06
CA ASP A 39 3.62 -10.15 17.44
C ASP A 39 4.60 -9.00 17.71
N HIS A 40 5.79 -9.05 17.13
CA HIS A 40 6.79 -7.99 17.31
C HIS A 40 6.37 -6.66 16.66
N CYS A 41 5.70 -6.72 15.51
CA CYS A 41 5.29 -5.54 14.77
C CYS A 41 3.99 -4.94 15.31
N ASP A 42 3.06 -5.78 15.73
CA ASP A 42 1.74 -5.38 16.23
C ASP A 42 1.83 -4.57 17.52
N ASP A 43 2.87 -4.80 18.31
CA ASP A 43 3.11 -4.05 19.54
C ASP A 43 3.70 -2.65 19.34
N GLN A 44 4.04 -2.28 18.10
CA GLN A 44 4.72 -1.05 17.80
C GLN A 44 3.76 0.06 17.39
N ASP A 45 3.33 0.88 18.34
CA ASP A 45 2.51 2.08 18.08
C ASP A 45 3.32 3.24 17.47
N HIS A 46 4.63 3.12 17.34
CA HIS A 46 5.52 4.12 16.74
C HIS A 46 6.52 3.45 15.75
N PRO A 47 6.99 4.19 14.74
CA PRO A 47 6.68 5.60 14.45
C PRO A 47 5.21 5.78 14.04
N ARG A 48 4.68 6.97 14.27
CA ARG A 48 3.40 7.38 13.72
C ARG A 48 3.65 8.31 12.55
N LEU A 49 3.45 7.79 11.35
CA LEU A 49 3.70 8.52 10.11
C LEU A 49 2.39 9.06 9.53
N THR A 50 2.36 10.35 9.24
CA THR A 50 1.31 10.97 8.45
C THR A 50 1.89 11.49 7.15
N LEU A 51 1.31 11.08 6.03
CA LEU A 51 1.60 11.57 4.69
C LEU A 51 0.41 12.41 4.24
N GLN A 52 0.62 13.70 4.02
CA GLN A 52 -0.49 14.57 3.67
C GLN A 52 -0.16 15.60 2.59
N ASN A 53 -1.17 15.91 1.78
CA ASN A 53 -1.08 16.92 0.73
C ASN A 53 0.07 16.65 -0.26
N LEU A 54 0.35 15.38 -0.56
CA LEU A 54 1.45 14.92 -1.42
C LEU A 54 0.93 14.27 -2.69
N THR A 55 1.75 14.30 -3.73
CA THR A 55 1.62 13.41 -4.88
C THR A 55 2.77 12.41 -4.89
N PHE A 56 2.46 11.12 -5.04
CA PHE A 56 3.41 10.03 -5.21
C PHE A 56 3.27 9.49 -6.64
N ALA A 57 4.28 9.67 -7.45
CA ALA A 57 4.24 9.30 -8.85
C ALA A 57 5.41 8.40 -9.26
N HIS A 58 5.14 7.50 -10.20
CA HIS A 58 6.14 6.65 -10.86
C HIS A 58 7.03 5.86 -9.88
N GLY A 59 6.51 5.50 -8.71
CA GLY A 59 7.17 4.59 -7.79
C GLY A 59 7.22 3.17 -8.38
N ASN A 60 8.33 2.47 -8.21
CA ASN A 60 8.52 1.13 -8.74
C ASN A 60 9.13 0.20 -7.68
N ALA A 61 8.42 -0.90 -7.39
CA ALA A 61 8.88 -1.96 -6.50
C ALA A 61 9.09 -3.30 -7.23
N THR A 62 9.15 -3.30 -8.55
CA THR A 62 9.41 -4.51 -9.33
C THR A 62 10.78 -5.10 -8.98
N GLY A 63 10.83 -6.38 -8.67
CA GLY A 63 12.06 -7.08 -8.30
C GLY A 63 12.68 -6.63 -6.98
N THR A 64 11.95 -5.90 -6.13
CA THR A 64 12.46 -5.45 -4.83
C THR A 64 11.99 -6.36 -3.70
N ALA A 65 12.81 -6.49 -2.65
CA ALA A 65 12.41 -7.12 -1.40
C ALA A 65 12.29 -6.06 -0.28
N PRO A 66 11.24 -6.09 0.53
CA PRO A 66 9.99 -6.83 0.33
C PRO A 66 9.25 -6.31 -0.90
N ASP A 67 8.43 -7.15 -1.49
CA ASP A 67 7.67 -6.86 -2.70
C ASP A 67 6.47 -5.93 -2.46
N GLY A 68 5.99 -5.26 -3.50
CA GLY A 68 4.87 -4.33 -3.44
C GLY A 68 5.20 -2.94 -2.89
N GLY A 69 4.20 -2.07 -2.82
CA GLY A 69 4.38 -0.71 -2.36
C GLY A 69 5.32 0.12 -3.23
N GLY A 70 5.06 0.24 -4.52
CA GLY A 70 5.88 1.05 -5.42
C GLY A 70 6.01 2.49 -4.97
N ALA A 71 4.93 3.10 -4.50
CA ALA A 71 5.03 4.39 -3.85
C ALA A 71 5.39 4.24 -2.36
N VAL A 72 4.58 3.53 -1.58
CA VAL A 72 4.77 3.43 -0.14
C VAL A 72 4.69 1.97 0.31
N PHE A 73 5.72 1.50 0.99
CA PHE A 73 5.69 0.28 1.77
C PHE A 73 5.74 0.64 3.25
N ALA A 74 4.81 0.11 4.03
CA ALA A 74 4.76 0.34 5.47
C ALA A 74 4.55 -0.98 6.22
N ARG A 75 5.45 -1.30 7.15
CA ARG A 75 5.33 -2.44 8.06
C ARG A 75 5.58 -2.01 9.48
N GLY A 76 4.67 -2.37 10.37
CA GLY A 76 4.69 -1.95 11.77
C GLY A 76 4.42 -0.44 11.96
N GLY A 77 4.39 0.01 13.18
CA GLY A 77 4.07 1.39 13.52
C GLY A 77 2.63 1.77 13.14
N ARG A 78 2.41 3.02 12.80
CA ARG A 78 1.10 3.53 12.36
C ARG A 78 1.25 4.44 11.14
N LEU A 79 0.33 4.30 10.19
CA LEU A 79 0.30 5.11 8.98
C LEU A 79 -1.05 5.83 8.84
N LYS A 80 -0.98 7.08 8.42
CA LYS A 80 -2.13 7.87 7.97
C LYS A 80 -1.79 8.55 6.64
N VAL A 81 -2.72 8.48 5.70
CA VAL A 81 -2.64 9.15 4.40
C VAL A 81 -3.81 10.11 4.27
N VAL A 82 -3.55 11.38 4.04
CA VAL A 82 -4.56 12.43 4.01
C VAL A 82 -4.39 13.31 2.78
N ASN A 83 -5.47 13.54 2.06
CA ASN A 83 -5.51 14.47 0.92
C ASN A 83 -4.30 14.31 -0.03
N SER A 84 -3.96 13.06 -0.34
CA SER A 84 -2.79 12.74 -1.14
C SER A 84 -3.18 11.98 -2.41
N ARG A 85 -2.30 12.02 -3.41
CA ARG A 85 -2.52 11.42 -4.72
C ARG A 85 -1.44 10.40 -5.03
N PHE A 86 -1.84 9.26 -5.61
CA PHE A 86 -0.95 8.18 -6.02
C PHE A 86 -1.23 7.83 -7.48
N GLU A 87 -0.25 8.02 -8.34
CA GLU A 87 -0.43 7.82 -9.78
C GLU A 87 0.76 7.12 -10.43
N ASN A 88 0.46 6.19 -11.34
CA ASN A 88 1.47 5.48 -12.15
C ASN A 88 2.53 4.74 -11.31
N ASN A 89 2.17 4.27 -10.12
CA ASN A 89 3.07 3.44 -9.35
C ASN A 89 2.90 1.97 -9.76
N ILE A 90 3.99 1.21 -9.72
CA ILE A 90 4.00 -0.18 -10.15
C ILE A 90 4.70 -1.08 -9.13
N CYS A 91 4.33 -2.35 -9.14
CA CYS A 91 5.08 -3.42 -8.50
C CYS A 91 5.07 -4.66 -9.41
N ASP A 92 5.59 -5.80 -8.93
CA ASP A 92 5.64 -6.99 -9.75
C ASP A 92 4.23 -7.40 -10.23
N PRO A 93 4.08 -7.63 -11.54
CA PRO A 93 2.80 -8.04 -12.11
C PRO A 93 2.47 -9.52 -11.87
N LEU A 94 3.37 -10.27 -11.24
CA LEU A 94 3.24 -11.70 -11.00
C LEU A 94 3.44 -12.00 -9.51
N GLY A 95 2.82 -13.09 -9.05
CA GLY A 95 2.97 -13.59 -7.69
C GLY A 95 1.66 -13.58 -6.90
N PRO A 96 1.45 -14.62 -6.09
CA PRO A 96 0.18 -14.79 -5.37
C PRO A 96 -0.06 -13.70 -4.31
N ASP A 97 1.00 -13.27 -3.65
CA ASP A 97 0.90 -12.36 -2.48
C ASP A 97 1.47 -10.97 -2.74
N VAL A 98 1.89 -10.70 -3.98
CA VAL A 98 2.43 -9.39 -4.36
C VAL A 98 1.30 -8.41 -4.61
N GLY A 99 1.34 -7.24 -3.99
CA GLY A 99 0.24 -6.30 -4.13
C GLY A 99 0.51 -4.87 -3.67
N GLY A 100 -0.47 -3.99 -3.93
CA GLY A 100 -0.43 -2.62 -3.49
C GLY A 100 0.63 -1.79 -4.19
N ALA A 101 0.49 -1.52 -5.49
CA ALA A 101 1.46 -0.70 -6.21
C ALA A 101 1.63 0.69 -5.60
N ALA A 102 0.55 1.33 -5.22
CA ALA A 102 0.61 2.61 -4.54
C ALA A 102 0.97 2.46 -3.06
N LEU A 103 0.24 1.61 -2.34
CA LEU A 103 0.46 1.42 -0.90
C LEU A 103 0.35 -0.05 -0.53
N ARG A 104 1.40 -0.57 0.07
CA ARG A 104 1.39 -1.87 0.73
C ARG A 104 1.62 -1.70 2.21
N ALA A 105 0.70 -2.24 3.04
CA ALA A 105 0.76 -2.14 4.48
C ALA A 105 0.73 -3.52 5.15
N PHE A 106 1.62 -3.72 6.12
CA PHE A 106 1.72 -4.92 6.93
C PHE A 106 1.80 -4.58 8.42
N ASP A 107 1.23 -5.46 9.25
CA ASP A 107 1.47 -5.53 10.69
C ASP A 107 1.47 -4.13 11.34
N GLN A 108 0.40 -3.38 11.16
CA GLN A 108 0.24 -2.11 11.86
C GLN A 108 -0.16 -2.35 13.32
N SER A 109 0.15 -1.41 14.20
CA SER A 109 -0.04 -1.54 15.64
C SER A 109 -1.47 -1.94 16.03
N GLY A 110 -1.63 -3.13 16.57
CA GLY A 110 -2.86 -3.66 17.14
C GLY A 110 -4.11 -3.41 16.28
N ASP A 111 -5.25 -3.24 16.90
CA ASP A 111 -6.51 -2.96 16.23
C ASP A 111 -6.64 -1.52 15.68
N LEU A 112 -5.58 -0.74 15.75
CA LEU A 112 -5.61 0.67 15.35
C LEU A 112 -5.48 0.78 13.82
N PRO A 113 -6.50 1.31 13.13
CA PRO A 113 -6.52 1.27 11.69
C PRO A 113 -5.49 2.20 11.03
N LEU A 114 -4.99 1.77 9.88
CA LEU A 114 -4.46 2.65 8.85
C LEU A 114 -5.61 3.55 8.36
N TYR A 115 -5.39 4.84 8.30
CA TYR A 115 -6.36 5.78 7.77
C TYR A 115 -5.96 6.30 6.40
N ILE A 116 -6.88 6.22 5.45
CA ILE A 116 -6.79 6.85 4.13
C ILE A 116 -7.99 7.77 4.00
N VAL A 117 -7.76 9.08 3.94
CA VAL A 117 -8.81 10.08 3.98
C VAL A 117 -8.63 11.10 2.87
N GLY A 118 -9.68 11.34 2.10
CA GLY A 118 -9.73 12.36 1.06
C GLY A 118 -8.66 12.20 -0.02
N SER A 119 -8.23 10.97 -0.28
CA SER A 119 -7.07 10.69 -1.14
C SER A 119 -7.49 10.04 -2.46
N THR A 120 -6.64 10.16 -3.47
CA THR A 120 -6.89 9.63 -4.81
C THR A 120 -5.80 8.64 -5.20
N PHE A 121 -6.20 7.45 -5.62
CA PHE A 121 -5.34 6.40 -6.15
C PHE A 121 -5.76 6.16 -7.61
N GLY A 122 -4.97 6.62 -8.56
CA GLY A 122 -5.32 6.68 -9.97
C GLY A 122 -6.18 7.91 -10.28
N GLY A 123 -7.50 7.79 -10.24
CA GLY A 123 -8.45 8.90 -10.38
C GLY A 123 -8.72 9.34 -11.81
N ALA A 124 -7.97 8.86 -12.80
CA ALA A 124 -8.17 9.16 -14.21
C ALA A 124 -7.55 8.10 -15.13
N PRO A 125 -8.00 7.98 -16.38
CA PRO A 125 -7.37 7.13 -17.38
C PRO A 125 -5.87 7.45 -17.53
N GLY A 126 -5.02 6.43 -17.55
CA GLY A 126 -3.57 6.58 -17.68
C GLY A 126 -2.84 7.05 -16.42
N ARG A 127 -3.54 7.14 -15.29
CA ARG A 127 -2.93 7.46 -13.98
C ARG A 127 -3.02 6.32 -12.98
N GLY A 128 -3.56 5.19 -13.38
CA GLY A 128 -3.75 4.03 -12.52
C GLY A 128 -2.44 3.44 -12.02
N ASN A 129 -2.52 2.80 -10.87
CA ASN A 129 -1.42 2.04 -10.29
C ASN A 129 -1.60 0.57 -10.66
N SER A 130 -0.53 -0.18 -10.87
CA SER A 130 -0.59 -1.56 -11.35
C SER A 130 0.33 -2.51 -10.60
N CYS A 131 -0.21 -3.64 -10.19
CA CYS A 131 0.51 -4.70 -9.49
C CYS A 131 -0.12 -6.07 -9.79
N SER A 132 0.44 -7.14 -9.24
CA SER A 132 -0.17 -8.46 -9.33
C SER A 132 -1.57 -8.48 -8.68
N ASN A 133 -1.68 -7.98 -7.45
CA ASN A 133 -2.93 -7.83 -6.71
C ASN A 133 -3.05 -6.42 -6.15
N GLY A 134 -4.29 -5.94 -5.92
CA GLY A 134 -4.50 -4.64 -5.31
C GLY A 134 -3.71 -3.54 -5.99
N GLY A 135 -4.04 -3.18 -7.21
CA GLY A 135 -3.30 -2.19 -7.98
C GLY A 135 -3.02 -0.91 -7.18
N ALA A 136 -3.97 -0.44 -6.39
CA ALA A 136 -3.76 0.69 -5.50
C ALA A 136 -3.25 0.27 -4.12
N LEU A 137 -4.05 -0.49 -3.37
CA LEU A 137 -3.82 -0.81 -1.96
C LEU A 137 -3.74 -2.32 -1.74
N SER A 138 -2.77 -2.74 -0.95
CA SER A 138 -2.74 -4.09 -0.37
C SER A 138 -2.47 -4.00 1.12
N ALA A 139 -3.26 -4.74 1.90
CA ALA A 139 -3.14 -4.79 3.36
C ALA A 139 -3.13 -6.24 3.86
N SER A 140 -2.23 -6.54 4.79
CA SER A 140 -2.16 -7.81 5.48
C SER A 140 -1.82 -7.59 6.95
N GLY A 141 -2.61 -8.15 7.87
CA GLY A 141 -2.46 -7.89 9.31
C GLY A 141 -2.71 -6.42 9.68
N VAL A 142 -3.62 -5.75 8.96
CA VAL A 142 -3.88 -4.32 9.12
C VAL A 142 -5.37 -4.07 9.15
N SER A 143 -5.86 -3.44 10.20
CA SER A 143 -7.16 -2.78 10.16
C SER A 143 -7.03 -1.50 9.36
N TYR A 144 -8.00 -1.16 8.50
CA TYR A 144 -7.92 0.07 7.74
C TYR A 144 -9.27 0.71 7.47
N THR A 145 -9.24 2.02 7.33
CA THR A 145 -10.41 2.86 7.09
C THR A 145 -10.13 3.78 5.91
N VAL A 146 -10.95 3.65 4.88
CA VAL A 146 -10.90 4.49 3.67
C VAL A 146 -12.13 5.37 3.65
N LEU A 147 -11.92 6.69 3.70
CA LEU A 147 -13.00 7.68 3.75
C LEU A 147 -12.85 8.72 2.64
N ASN A 148 -13.92 9.03 1.94
CA ASN A 148 -13.98 10.09 0.92
C ASN A 148 -12.81 10.02 -0.06
N SER A 149 -12.47 8.82 -0.52
CA SER A 149 -11.30 8.58 -1.36
C SER A 149 -11.68 7.90 -2.66
N ASP A 150 -10.96 8.22 -3.72
CA ASP A 150 -11.13 7.63 -5.05
C ASP A 150 -10.01 6.61 -5.34
N LEU A 151 -10.39 5.36 -5.59
CA LEU A 151 -9.49 4.27 -5.96
C LEU A 151 -9.85 3.72 -7.35
N SER A 152 -9.87 4.56 -8.36
CA SER A 152 -10.28 4.19 -9.70
C SER A 152 -9.12 4.03 -10.68
N TYR A 153 -9.36 3.32 -11.78
CA TYR A 153 -8.40 3.05 -12.86
C TYR A 153 -7.15 2.27 -12.44
N ASN A 154 -7.16 1.62 -11.28
CA ASN A 154 -6.05 0.78 -10.86
C ASN A 154 -6.21 -0.65 -11.38
N ASP A 155 -5.11 -1.35 -11.58
CA ASP A 155 -5.08 -2.64 -12.26
C ASP A 155 -4.38 -3.72 -11.42
N ALA A 156 -5.06 -4.86 -11.25
CA ALA A 156 -4.49 -6.08 -10.72
C ALA A 156 -4.13 -7.02 -11.90
N ALA A 157 -2.99 -6.76 -12.50
CA ALA A 157 -2.59 -7.31 -13.79
C ALA A 157 -2.14 -8.78 -13.74
N GLY A 158 -1.89 -9.32 -12.55
CA GLY A 158 -1.11 -10.54 -12.41
C GLY A 158 -1.90 -11.83 -12.25
N ASN A 159 -1.13 -12.90 -12.19
CA ASN A 159 -1.57 -14.23 -11.81
C ASN A 159 -1.60 -14.38 -10.28
N GLY A 160 -2.22 -13.43 -9.59
CA GLY A 160 -2.23 -13.29 -8.15
C GLY A 160 -2.47 -14.56 -7.33
N ALA A 161 -3.44 -14.51 -6.44
CA ALA A 161 -3.81 -15.65 -5.56
C ALA A 161 -4.46 -16.81 -6.32
N ASN A 162 -4.90 -16.60 -7.55
CA ASN A 162 -5.56 -17.60 -8.40
C ASN A 162 -4.61 -18.04 -9.52
N PRO A 163 -3.88 -19.13 -9.35
CA PRO A 163 -3.05 -19.67 -10.43
C PRO A 163 -3.90 -20.04 -11.63
N PRO A 164 -3.34 -20.05 -12.85
CA PRO A 164 -4.04 -20.47 -14.04
C PRO A 164 -4.59 -21.90 -13.89
N GLN A 165 -5.82 -22.08 -14.33
CA GLN A 165 -6.44 -23.40 -14.46
C GLN A 165 -6.58 -23.74 -15.96
N PRO A 166 -6.66 -25.02 -16.36
CA PRO A 166 -6.89 -25.36 -17.75
C PRO A 166 -8.11 -24.61 -18.33
N GLY A 167 -7.86 -23.82 -19.37
CA GLY A 167 -8.87 -22.99 -20.04
C GLY A 167 -9.24 -21.66 -19.33
N THR A 168 -8.61 -21.37 -18.20
CA THR A 168 -8.83 -20.11 -17.46
C THR A 168 -7.48 -19.48 -17.10
N PRO A 169 -7.14 -18.33 -17.64
CA PRO A 169 -5.93 -17.62 -17.23
C PRO A 169 -6.00 -17.27 -15.75
N GLY A 170 -4.87 -17.28 -15.07
CA GLY A 170 -4.77 -16.76 -13.72
C GLY A 170 -5.10 -15.28 -13.71
N GLY A 171 -5.60 -14.80 -12.59
CA GLY A 171 -6.03 -13.42 -12.43
C GLY A 171 -5.51 -12.78 -11.18
N GLY A 172 -5.22 -11.50 -11.26
CA GLY A 172 -5.00 -10.65 -10.11
C GLY A 172 -6.30 -10.46 -9.31
N SER A 173 -6.17 -10.22 -8.03
CA SER A 173 -7.29 -9.99 -7.12
C SER A 173 -7.36 -8.52 -6.73
N GLY A 174 -8.57 -7.94 -6.83
CA GLY A 174 -8.86 -6.59 -6.37
C GLY A 174 -8.12 -5.50 -7.11
N GLY A 175 -8.58 -5.06 -8.27
CA GLY A 175 -7.94 -3.99 -9.04
C GLY A 175 -7.57 -2.76 -8.21
N ALA A 176 -8.45 -2.32 -7.35
CA ALA A 176 -8.19 -1.20 -6.45
C ALA A 176 -7.57 -1.65 -5.12
N ASN A 177 -8.17 -2.64 -4.46
CA ASN A 177 -7.81 -3.03 -3.10
C ASN A 177 -7.74 -4.55 -2.95
N TYR A 178 -6.66 -5.03 -2.35
CA TYR A 178 -6.46 -6.42 -1.99
C TYR A 178 -6.20 -6.55 -0.50
N ASN A 179 -7.12 -7.21 0.18
CA ASN A 179 -7.00 -7.51 1.59
C ASN A 179 -6.64 -8.98 1.79
N HIS A 180 -5.47 -9.24 2.34
CA HIS A 180 -4.94 -10.58 2.55
C HIS A 180 -4.89 -10.92 4.04
N GLY A 181 -5.91 -11.61 4.51
CA GLY A 181 -5.99 -12.20 5.85
C GLY A 181 -5.81 -11.24 7.03
N ASN A 182 -6.17 -11.71 8.21
CA ASN A 182 -5.92 -11.05 9.51
C ASN A 182 -6.28 -9.55 9.61
N THR A 183 -7.25 -9.10 8.84
CA THR A 183 -7.80 -7.76 9.00
C THR A 183 -8.90 -7.79 10.06
N PHE A 184 -8.70 -7.05 11.13
CA PHE A 184 -9.68 -7.01 12.23
C PHE A 184 -10.88 -6.13 11.88
N HIS A 185 -10.63 -4.96 11.29
CA HIS A 185 -11.66 -4.02 10.89
C HIS A 185 -11.39 -3.42 9.52
N LEU A 186 -12.39 -3.42 8.67
CA LEU A 186 -12.37 -2.76 7.37
C LEU A 186 -13.57 -1.81 7.29
N THR A 187 -13.29 -0.54 7.02
CA THR A 187 -14.32 0.46 6.72
C THR A 187 -13.99 1.16 5.42
N VAL A 188 -14.93 1.16 4.49
CA VAL A 188 -14.84 1.90 3.22
C VAL A 188 -16.11 2.71 3.08
N CYS A 189 -15.98 4.03 3.02
CA CYS A 189 -17.07 5.00 2.87
C CYS A 189 -16.66 6.10 1.90
N GLY A 190 -17.50 6.40 0.93
CA GLY A 190 -17.29 7.44 -0.05
C GLY A 190 -18.57 7.87 -0.71
#